data_b335ec503a68b8ed8ed3980046bb250a
#
_entry.id   b335ec503a68b8ed8ed3980046bb250a
#
_cell.length_a   1.000
_cell.length_b   1.000
_cell.length_c   1.000
_cell.angle_alpha   90.00
_cell.angle_beta   90.00
_cell.angle_gamma   90.00
#
_symmetry.space_group_name_H-M   'P 1'
#
loop_
_entity.id
_entity.type
_entity.pdbx_description
1 polymer ?
#
loop_
_entity_poly.entity_id
_entity_poly.type
_entity_poly.pdbx_seq_one_letter_code
_entity_poly.pdbx_strand_id
1 'polypeptide(L)'
;MLVKKIIKFLLFITIVGTLFYFKDNIIDYILNKIYTKEINIEEKNKYYIDYDFIYVKNTDNFTPKSKQDLINIFYTILNSGWNNFSFYCDKEYKNCKKDINNIINDDNILPSINNYVHPFNSYATFSISINNFGKVNVTIEKIYSNEIILELNNKIDEIKKSIITTNMNDKDKIKAIHDYIINNTKYDEEKEYTETNGIKDYKNKSNIAYGPLINGKAICGGYTDAMSIILYDLGIYNFKISNDNHVWNVINVNGKWLNTDLTWDDPLTNTKEDVLTYAFFLKTTDELLNLDSSQHTFDKSFYPLVN
;
A
#
# COMPACT_ATOMS: atom_id res chain seq x y z
N MET A 1 34.31 -66.63 -3.80
CA MET A 1 33.59 -65.66 -4.68
C MET A 1 32.29 -65.22 -4.06
N LEU A 2 31.49 -66.07 -3.44
CA LEU A 2 30.19 -65.77 -2.83
C LEU A 2 30.27 -64.76 -1.63
N VAL A 3 31.23 -65.01 -0.70
CA VAL A 3 31.44 -64.16 0.49
C VAL A 3 31.74 -62.68 0.12
N LYS A 4 32.56 -62.44 -0.92
CA LYS A 4 32.85 -61.06 -1.39
C LYS A 4 31.60 -60.34 -1.97
N LYS A 5 30.69 -61.13 -2.58
CA LYS A 5 29.44 -60.60 -3.11
C LYS A 5 28.46 -60.21 -1.97
N ILE A 6 28.40 -61.08 -0.92
CA ILE A 6 27.57 -60.83 0.25
C ILE A 6 28.05 -59.56 1.03
N ILE A 7 29.37 -59.42 1.22
CA ILE A 7 29.95 -58.24 1.89
C ILE A 7 29.64 -56.96 1.10
N LYS A 8 29.77 -56.97 -0.23
CA LYS A 8 29.43 -55.81 -1.07
C LYS A 8 27.94 -55.46 -1.00
N PHE A 9 27.07 -56.45 -0.93
CA PHE A 9 25.64 -56.26 -0.82
C PHE A 9 25.25 -55.65 0.55
N LEU A 10 25.84 -56.15 1.65
CA LEU A 10 25.63 -55.61 2.99
C LEU A 10 26.16 -54.18 3.10
N LEU A 11 27.32 -53.87 2.51
CA LEU A 11 27.88 -52.53 2.44
C LEU A 11 26.95 -51.57 1.65
N PHE A 12 26.39 -52.02 0.54
CA PHE A 12 25.44 -51.25 -0.24
C PHE A 12 24.15 -50.91 0.57
N ILE A 13 23.58 -51.92 1.27
CA ILE A 13 22.41 -51.74 2.13
C ILE A 13 22.70 -50.72 3.25
N THR A 14 23.91 -50.81 3.87
CA THR A 14 24.30 -49.87 4.92
C THR A 14 24.43 -48.46 4.39
N ILE A 15 25.04 -48.26 3.22
CA ILE A 15 25.18 -46.95 2.58
C ILE A 15 23.81 -46.38 2.23
N VAL A 16 22.93 -47.16 1.62
CA VAL A 16 21.56 -46.73 1.28
C VAL A 16 20.76 -46.40 2.53
N GLY A 17 20.85 -47.24 3.58
CA GLY A 17 20.20 -46.99 4.87
C GLY A 17 20.70 -45.72 5.55
N THR A 18 22.01 -45.44 5.52
CA THR A 18 22.61 -44.21 6.04
C THR A 18 22.17 -42.98 5.27
N LEU A 19 22.17 -43.05 3.95
CA LEU A 19 21.68 -41.96 3.09
C LEU A 19 20.19 -41.70 3.33
N PHE A 20 19.39 -42.75 3.53
CA PHE A 20 17.97 -42.60 3.83
C PHE A 20 17.71 -42.02 5.22
N TYR A 21 18.52 -42.43 6.22
CA TYR A 21 18.45 -41.90 7.59
C TYR A 21 18.85 -40.41 7.66
N PHE A 22 19.87 -40.02 6.92
CA PHE A 22 20.35 -38.62 6.90
C PHE A 22 19.82 -37.81 5.72
N LYS A 23 18.83 -38.33 4.96
CA LYS A 23 18.35 -37.66 3.73
C LYS A 23 17.94 -36.19 3.97
N ASP A 24 17.22 -35.92 5.07
CA ASP A 24 16.73 -34.59 5.39
C ASP A 24 17.89 -33.64 5.76
N ASN A 25 18.87 -34.14 6.53
CA ASN A 25 20.10 -33.40 6.86
C ASN A 25 20.97 -33.13 5.61
N ILE A 26 21.07 -34.10 4.70
CA ILE A 26 21.83 -33.96 3.46
C ILE A 26 21.12 -32.96 2.53
N ILE A 27 19.82 -33.08 2.40
CA ILE A 27 19.00 -32.15 1.62
C ILE A 27 19.12 -30.75 2.19
N ASP A 28 18.98 -30.59 3.50
CA ASP A 28 19.13 -29.29 4.17
C ASP A 28 20.53 -28.70 4.00
N TYR A 29 21.59 -29.52 4.10
CA TYR A 29 22.98 -29.10 3.85
C TYR A 29 23.20 -28.64 2.41
N ILE A 30 22.72 -29.43 1.43
CA ILE A 30 22.82 -29.09 0.01
C ILE A 30 22.01 -27.83 -0.30
N LEU A 31 20.79 -27.74 0.22
CA LEU A 31 19.94 -26.56 0.03
C LEU A 31 20.54 -25.30 0.67
N ASN A 32 21.09 -25.39 1.89
CA ASN A 32 21.76 -24.26 2.55
C ASN A 32 23.03 -23.82 1.81
N LYS A 33 23.69 -24.72 1.06
CA LYS A 33 24.90 -24.42 0.31
C LYS A 33 24.63 -23.93 -1.13
N ILE A 34 23.54 -24.40 -1.74
CA ILE A 34 23.14 -24.01 -3.11
C ILE A 34 22.24 -22.75 -3.08
N TYR A 35 21.40 -22.62 -2.07
CA TYR A 35 20.57 -21.44 -1.86
C TYR A 35 21.20 -20.58 -0.76
N THR A 36 22.12 -19.73 -1.15
CA THR A 36 22.40 -18.53 -0.34
C THR A 36 21.07 -17.78 -0.25
N LYS A 37 20.54 -17.62 0.96
CA LYS A 37 19.34 -16.80 1.23
C LYS A 37 19.71 -15.32 1.09
N GLU A 38 20.26 -14.93 -0.06
CA GLU A 38 20.55 -13.54 -0.34
C GLU A 38 19.23 -12.81 -0.61
N ILE A 39 18.94 -11.84 0.21
CA ILE A 39 17.87 -10.88 0.01
C ILE A 39 18.52 -9.67 -0.64
N ASN A 40 18.15 -9.39 -1.89
CA ASN A 40 18.63 -8.20 -2.58
C ASN A 40 17.72 -7.02 -2.19
N ILE A 41 18.28 -6.04 -1.51
CA ILE A 41 17.57 -4.82 -1.10
C ILE A 41 17.98 -3.72 -2.08
N GLU A 42 17.01 -3.23 -2.85
CA GLU A 42 17.17 -2.11 -3.77
C GLU A 42 17.05 -0.77 -3.02
N GLU A 43 17.49 0.31 -3.65
CA GLU A 43 17.29 1.66 -3.12
C GLU A 43 15.78 2.00 -3.07
N LYS A 44 15.39 2.71 -2.02
CA LYS A 44 14.04 3.24 -1.85
C LYS A 44 13.83 4.39 -2.84
N ASN A 45 12.67 4.48 -3.47
CA ASN A 45 12.40 5.60 -4.36
C ASN A 45 12.12 6.90 -3.58
N LYS A 46 12.03 8.03 -4.30
CA LYS A 46 11.81 9.36 -3.69
C LYS A 46 10.45 9.55 -3.00
N TYR A 47 9.52 8.60 -3.18
CA TYR A 47 8.19 8.62 -2.56
C TYR A 47 8.10 7.73 -1.32
N TYR A 48 9.25 7.25 -0.84
CA TYR A 48 9.33 6.53 0.42
C TYR A 48 8.94 7.44 1.59
N ILE A 49 8.05 6.95 2.45
CA ILE A 49 7.61 7.64 3.65
C ILE A 49 8.46 7.15 4.82
N ASP A 50 9.29 8.03 5.36
CA ASP A 50 10.11 7.75 6.55
C ASP A 50 9.31 8.07 7.83
N TYR A 51 8.23 7.30 8.02
CA TYR A 51 7.38 7.39 9.19
C TYR A 51 6.83 6.00 9.54
N ASP A 52 6.90 5.65 10.82
CA ASP A 52 6.32 4.41 11.35
C ASP A 52 4.93 4.69 11.91
N PHE A 53 3.92 4.16 11.21
CA PHE A 53 2.56 4.15 11.73
C PHE A 53 2.37 3.03 12.76
N ILE A 54 1.28 3.09 13.56
CA ILE A 54 1.03 2.03 14.56
C ILE A 54 0.71 0.69 13.88
N TYR A 55 -0.14 0.69 12.84
CA TYR A 55 -0.55 -0.52 12.14
C TYR A 55 0.54 -1.12 11.26
N VAL A 56 1.32 -0.28 10.59
CA VAL A 56 2.42 -0.67 9.70
C VAL A 56 3.69 0.07 10.05
N LYS A 57 4.85 -0.60 9.94
CA LYS A 57 6.17 -0.03 10.21
C LYS A 57 7.14 -0.42 9.11
N ASN A 58 8.08 0.47 8.83
CA ASN A 58 9.22 0.12 7.99
C ASN A 58 10.10 -0.94 8.69
N THR A 59 10.66 -1.86 7.92
CA THR A 59 11.54 -2.90 8.45
C THR A 59 12.72 -3.17 7.52
N ASP A 60 13.89 -3.39 8.11
CA ASP A 60 15.06 -3.93 7.40
C ASP A 60 15.23 -5.44 7.66
N ASN A 61 14.31 -6.04 8.44
CA ASN A 61 14.29 -7.48 8.70
C ASN A 61 13.24 -8.18 7.81
N PHE A 62 13.71 -8.85 6.78
CA PHE A 62 12.87 -9.61 5.84
C PHE A 62 12.81 -11.11 6.18
N THR A 63 13.01 -11.47 7.45
CA THR A 63 12.83 -12.82 7.97
C THR A 63 11.65 -12.83 8.96
N PRO A 64 10.42 -13.02 8.47
CA PRO A 64 9.22 -12.88 9.31
C PRO A 64 9.13 -14.00 10.34
N LYS A 65 8.66 -13.67 11.55
CA LYS A 65 8.38 -14.60 12.65
C LYS A 65 6.90 -14.54 13.10
N SER A 66 6.16 -13.57 12.60
CA SER A 66 4.75 -13.33 12.91
C SER A 66 3.97 -12.79 11.71
N LYS A 67 2.63 -12.78 11.81
CA LYS A 67 1.76 -12.13 10.82
C LYS A 67 2.04 -10.63 10.74
N GLN A 68 2.35 -9.98 11.87
CA GLN A 68 2.69 -8.56 11.89
C GLN A 68 4.00 -8.27 11.15
N ASP A 69 5.01 -9.15 11.25
CA ASP A 69 6.24 -9.00 10.47
C ASP A 69 5.97 -9.09 8.96
N LEU A 70 5.05 -9.97 8.53
CA LEU A 70 4.63 -10.05 7.13
C LEU A 70 3.93 -8.75 6.68
N ILE A 71 3.04 -8.19 7.50
CA ILE A 71 2.39 -6.89 7.23
C ILE A 71 3.45 -5.79 7.07
N ASN A 72 4.43 -5.72 7.97
CA ASN A 72 5.51 -4.74 7.91
C ASN A 72 6.42 -4.95 6.69
N ILE A 73 6.72 -6.19 6.31
CA ILE A 73 7.46 -6.51 5.09
C ILE A 73 6.69 -6.04 3.84
N PHE A 74 5.40 -6.36 3.73
CA PHE A 74 4.59 -5.93 2.58
C PHE A 74 4.46 -4.41 2.51
N TYR A 75 4.26 -3.75 3.67
CA TYR A 75 4.29 -2.30 3.75
C TYR A 75 5.64 -1.74 3.26
N THR A 76 6.76 -2.28 3.74
CA THR A 76 8.10 -1.80 3.36
C THR A 76 8.35 -1.97 1.87
N ILE A 77 7.95 -3.10 1.26
CA ILE A 77 8.07 -3.34 -0.18
C ILE A 77 7.28 -2.29 -0.97
N LEU A 78 6.02 -2.07 -0.62
CA LEU A 78 5.17 -1.05 -1.25
C LEU A 78 5.73 0.35 -1.03
N ASN A 79 6.02 0.72 0.21
CA ASN A 79 6.50 2.05 0.58
C ASN A 79 7.85 2.40 -0.07
N SER A 80 8.74 1.40 -0.24
CA SER A 80 10.02 1.57 -0.95
C SER A 80 9.83 1.72 -2.46
N GLY A 81 8.66 1.38 -2.98
CA GLY A 81 8.34 1.43 -4.39
C GLY A 81 9.01 0.33 -5.22
N TRP A 82 9.36 -0.81 -4.60
CA TRP A 82 9.93 -1.95 -5.29
C TRP A 82 8.86 -2.72 -6.07
N ASN A 83 9.13 -2.98 -7.35
CA ASN A 83 8.20 -3.73 -8.20
C ASN A 83 8.37 -5.24 -8.04
N ASN A 84 9.56 -5.69 -7.68
CA ASN A 84 9.86 -7.10 -7.43
C ASN A 84 10.69 -7.22 -6.16
N PHE A 85 10.33 -8.14 -5.29
CA PHE A 85 11.08 -8.42 -4.08
C PHE A 85 10.99 -9.90 -3.72
N SER A 86 12.03 -10.42 -3.06
CA SER A 86 12.01 -11.82 -2.59
C SER A 86 12.51 -11.91 -1.17
N PHE A 87 11.81 -12.68 -0.36
CA PHE A 87 12.23 -13.01 1.00
C PHE A 87 11.95 -14.49 1.31
N TYR A 88 12.23 -14.95 2.52
CA TYR A 88 12.06 -16.34 2.88
C TYR A 88 11.23 -16.50 4.15
N CYS A 89 10.27 -17.43 4.12
CA CYS A 89 9.65 -17.93 5.34
C CYS A 89 10.69 -18.63 6.19
N ASP A 90 10.82 -18.24 7.48
CA ASP A 90 11.67 -18.97 8.41
C ASP A 90 11.09 -20.34 8.73
N LYS A 91 11.96 -21.35 8.91
CA LYS A 91 11.55 -22.72 9.29
C LYS A 91 10.84 -22.75 10.65
N GLU A 92 11.18 -21.83 11.55
CA GLU A 92 10.56 -21.70 12.87
C GLU A 92 9.16 -21.10 12.79
N TYR A 93 8.86 -20.28 11.77
CA TYR A 93 7.55 -19.70 11.53
C TYR A 93 6.66 -20.62 10.67
N LYS A 94 6.14 -21.68 11.28
CA LYS A 94 5.35 -22.74 10.61
C LYS A 94 4.10 -22.22 9.88
N ASN A 95 3.52 -21.13 10.37
CA ASN A 95 2.31 -20.54 9.80
C ASN A 95 2.60 -19.54 8.66
N CYS A 96 3.85 -19.25 8.31
CA CYS A 96 4.21 -18.20 7.36
C CYS A 96 3.41 -18.26 6.05
N LYS A 97 3.38 -19.43 5.37
CA LYS A 97 2.62 -19.59 4.12
C LYS A 97 1.11 -19.38 4.30
N LYS A 98 0.57 -19.87 5.42
CA LYS A 98 -0.86 -19.70 5.75
C LYS A 98 -1.20 -18.24 5.98
N ASP A 99 -0.36 -17.53 6.74
CA ASP A 99 -0.61 -16.12 7.06
C ASP A 99 -0.39 -15.20 5.86
N ILE A 100 0.55 -15.52 4.95
CA ILE A 100 0.65 -14.85 3.64
C ILE A 100 -0.67 -15.01 2.86
N ASN A 101 -1.16 -16.26 2.72
CA ASN A 101 -2.40 -16.51 2.01
C ASN A 101 -3.60 -15.79 2.66
N ASN A 102 -3.65 -15.71 4.00
CA ASN A 102 -4.67 -14.96 4.70
C ASN A 102 -4.58 -13.46 4.42
N ILE A 103 -3.37 -12.89 4.34
CA ILE A 103 -3.20 -11.46 4.06
C ILE A 103 -3.63 -11.11 2.63
N ILE A 104 -3.24 -11.92 1.64
CA ILE A 104 -3.51 -11.60 0.22
C ILE A 104 -4.95 -11.92 -0.23
N ASN A 105 -5.65 -12.80 0.49
CA ASN A 105 -7.04 -13.15 0.20
C ASN A 105 -8.04 -12.45 1.12
N ASP A 106 -7.61 -11.60 2.02
CA ASP A 106 -8.48 -10.77 2.85
C ASP A 106 -8.70 -9.44 2.16
N ASP A 107 -9.96 -9.13 1.87
CA ASP A 107 -10.35 -7.94 1.10
C ASP A 107 -9.98 -6.62 1.81
N ASN A 108 -9.61 -6.66 3.10
CA ASN A 108 -9.31 -5.47 3.89
C ASN A 108 -7.83 -5.31 4.24
N ILE A 109 -7.07 -6.40 4.49
CA ILE A 109 -5.71 -6.30 5.03
C ILE A 109 -4.76 -5.61 4.03
N LEU A 110 -4.70 -6.12 2.79
CA LEU A 110 -3.77 -5.59 1.80
C LEU A 110 -4.14 -4.17 1.34
N PRO A 111 -5.44 -3.84 1.09
CA PRO A 111 -5.87 -2.46 0.86
C PRO A 111 -5.55 -1.52 2.02
N SER A 112 -5.72 -1.95 3.28
CA SER A 112 -5.36 -1.15 4.45
C SER A 112 -3.86 -0.87 4.52
N ILE A 113 -3.00 -1.83 4.19
CA ILE A 113 -1.55 -1.59 4.07
C ILE A 113 -1.27 -0.54 2.99
N ASN A 114 -1.92 -0.64 1.82
CA ASN A 114 -1.77 0.29 0.70
C ASN A 114 -2.22 1.72 1.04
N ASN A 115 -3.14 1.88 1.98
CA ASN A 115 -3.61 3.19 2.40
C ASN A 115 -2.55 4.02 3.16
N TYR A 116 -1.48 3.39 3.65
CA TYR A 116 -0.38 4.03 4.35
C TYR A 116 0.81 4.39 3.44
N VAL A 117 0.78 4.04 2.16
CA VAL A 117 1.87 4.39 1.23
C VAL A 117 1.55 5.65 0.45
N HIS A 118 2.61 6.30 -0.05
CA HIS A 118 2.43 7.40 -0.99
C HIS A 118 1.65 6.91 -2.23
N PRO A 119 0.64 7.63 -2.75
CA PRO A 119 -0.18 7.16 -3.87
C PRO A 119 0.62 6.69 -5.09
N PHE A 120 1.76 7.33 -5.41
CA PHE A 120 2.64 6.89 -6.49
C PHE A 120 3.31 5.53 -6.28
N ASN A 121 3.25 4.99 -5.06
CA ASN A 121 3.68 3.63 -4.72
C ASN A 121 2.53 2.64 -4.56
N SER A 122 1.27 3.11 -4.69
CA SER A 122 0.08 2.26 -4.61
C SER A 122 0.06 1.22 -5.74
N TYR A 123 -0.37 0.00 -5.39
CA TYR A 123 -0.46 -1.11 -6.34
C TYR A 123 -1.82 -1.14 -7.08
N ALA A 124 -1.77 -1.47 -8.37
CA ALA A 124 -2.92 -1.96 -9.14
C ALA A 124 -3.03 -3.48 -8.99
N THR A 125 -1.89 -4.18 -9.06
CA THR A 125 -1.81 -5.64 -8.86
C THR A 125 -0.71 -5.96 -7.87
N PHE A 126 -1.03 -6.84 -6.89
CA PHE A 126 -0.08 -7.37 -5.92
C PHE A 126 -0.10 -8.90 -6.00
N SER A 127 0.96 -9.49 -6.53
CA SER A 127 1.05 -10.93 -6.79
C SER A 127 2.12 -11.58 -5.94
N ILE A 128 1.82 -12.76 -5.39
CA ILE A 128 2.76 -13.56 -4.61
C ILE A 128 2.88 -14.97 -5.18
N SER A 129 4.10 -15.48 -5.25
CA SER A 129 4.38 -16.90 -5.45
C SER A 129 5.29 -17.44 -4.35
N ILE A 130 5.00 -18.65 -3.87
CA ILE A 130 5.77 -19.29 -2.80
C ILE A 130 6.23 -20.65 -3.29
N ASN A 131 7.54 -20.88 -3.31
CA ASN A 131 8.09 -22.18 -3.70
C ASN A 131 8.14 -23.17 -2.52
N ASN A 132 8.54 -24.44 -2.82
CA ASN A 132 8.62 -25.49 -1.81
C ASN A 132 9.70 -25.24 -0.73
N PHE A 133 10.67 -24.39 -1.01
CA PHE A 133 11.78 -24.05 -0.11
C PHE A 133 11.49 -22.82 0.76
N GLY A 134 10.26 -22.28 0.69
CA GLY A 134 9.85 -21.14 1.48
C GLY A 134 10.28 -19.79 0.92
N LYS A 135 10.83 -19.74 -0.32
CA LYS A 135 11.07 -18.47 -1.00
C LYS A 135 9.74 -17.86 -1.44
N VAL A 136 9.51 -16.64 -1.01
CA VAL A 136 8.36 -15.80 -1.36
C VAL A 136 8.83 -14.79 -2.38
N ASN A 137 8.19 -14.74 -3.55
CA ASN A 137 8.44 -13.70 -4.54
C ASN A 137 7.19 -12.81 -4.60
N VAL A 138 7.39 -11.52 -4.47
CA VAL A 138 6.36 -10.47 -4.56
C VAL A 138 6.58 -9.74 -5.87
N THR A 139 5.51 -9.53 -6.65
CA THR A 139 5.50 -8.74 -7.88
C THR A 139 4.38 -7.72 -7.80
N ILE A 140 4.70 -6.46 -8.07
CA ILE A 140 3.79 -5.31 -7.94
C ILE A 140 3.71 -4.58 -9.27
N GLU A 141 2.49 -4.37 -9.73
CA GLU A 141 2.17 -3.40 -10.77
C GLU A 141 1.58 -2.16 -10.12
N LYS A 142 2.13 -1.00 -10.42
CA LYS A 142 1.69 0.28 -9.82
C LYS A 142 0.51 0.88 -10.58
N ILE A 143 -0.33 1.63 -9.86
CA ILE A 143 -1.46 2.37 -10.47
C ILE A 143 -0.95 3.48 -11.40
N TYR A 144 0.11 4.18 -10.98
CA TYR A 144 0.64 5.35 -11.70
C TYR A 144 1.84 4.96 -12.58
N SER A 145 1.74 5.21 -13.88
CA SER A 145 2.89 5.10 -14.78
C SER A 145 3.87 6.27 -14.57
N ASN A 146 5.12 6.09 -15.01
CA ASN A 146 6.14 7.15 -14.90
C ASN A 146 5.75 8.43 -15.64
N GLU A 147 5.03 8.31 -16.77
CA GLU A 147 4.55 9.44 -17.57
C GLU A 147 3.49 10.23 -16.79
N ILE A 148 2.53 9.55 -16.18
CA ILE A 148 1.50 10.17 -15.34
C ILE A 148 2.14 10.85 -14.13
N ILE A 149 3.11 10.20 -13.49
CA ILE A 149 3.84 10.77 -12.34
C ILE A 149 4.57 12.06 -12.75
N LEU A 150 5.22 12.07 -13.91
CA LEU A 150 5.94 13.26 -14.39
C LEU A 150 4.99 14.43 -14.65
N GLU A 151 3.86 14.18 -15.31
CA GLU A 151 2.85 15.19 -15.59
C GLU A 151 2.23 15.75 -14.30
N LEU A 152 1.88 14.87 -13.35
CA LEU A 152 1.36 15.27 -12.06
C LEU A 152 2.36 16.08 -11.24
N ASN A 153 3.65 15.70 -11.20
CA ASN A 153 4.67 16.48 -10.49
C ASN A 153 4.77 17.92 -11.03
N ASN A 154 4.77 18.07 -12.36
CA ASN A 154 4.78 19.40 -12.98
C ASN A 154 3.54 20.23 -12.59
N LYS A 155 2.37 19.62 -12.63
CA LYS A 155 1.10 20.27 -12.24
C LYS A 155 1.09 20.64 -10.77
N ILE A 156 1.58 19.77 -9.88
CA ILE A 156 1.68 20.01 -8.44
C ILE A 156 2.61 21.19 -8.15
N ASP A 157 3.74 21.29 -8.86
CA ASP A 157 4.65 22.43 -8.72
C ASP A 157 4.01 23.77 -9.13
N GLU A 158 3.19 23.76 -10.19
CA GLU A 158 2.39 24.94 -10.60
C GLU A 158 1.37 25.31 -9.50
N ILE A 159 0.63 24.33 -8.99
CA ILE A 159 -0.37 24.52 -7.93
C ILE A 159 0.29 25.12 -6.70
N LYS A 160 1.38 24.51 -6.19
CA LYS A 160 2.08 25.02 -5.00
C LYS A 160 2.55 26.46 -5.17
N LYS A 161 3.12 26.80 -6.33
CA LYS A 161 3.56 28.17 -6.62
C LYS A 161 2.39 29.18 -6.60
N SER A 162 1.18 28.75 -6.94
CA SER A 162 0.01 29.63 -7.03
C SER A 162 -0.70 29.84 -5.70
N ILE A 163 -0.72 28.83 -4.81
CA ILE A 163 -1.53 28.86 -3.59
C ILE A 163 -0.75 28.84 -2.28
N ILE A 164 0.54 28.40 -2.28
CA ILE A 164 1.34 28.27 -1.06
C ILE A 164 2.28 29.46 -0.91
N THR A 165 2.25 30.09 0.26
CA THR A 165 3.16 31.19 0.61
C THR A 165 4.03 30.80 1.81
N THR A 166 5.18 31.48 1.95
CA THR A 166 6.20 31.16 2.98
C THR A 166 5.71 31.30 4.42
N ASN A 167 4.65 32.07 4.66
CA ASN A 167 4.14 32.35 6.01
C ASN A 167 2.98 31.43 6.43
N MET A 168 2.54 30.52 5.58
CA MET A 168 1.46 29.59 5.89
C MET A 168 1.91 28.54 6.89
N ASN A 169 1.15 28.35 7.96
CA ASN A 169 1.26 27.17 8.80
C ASN A 169 0.64 25.94 8.10
N ASP A 170 0.81 24.75 8.66
CA ASP A 170 0.34 23.53 7.99
C ASP A 170 -1.19 23.51 7.80
N LYS A 171 -1.97 24.01 8.76
CA LYS A 171 -3.43 24.09 8.62
C LYS A 171 -3.85 25.01 7.46
N ASP A 172 -3.15 26.14 7.27
CA ASP A 172 -3.42 27.05 6.16
C ASP A 172 -3.04 26.42 4.81
N LYS A 173 -1.93 25.69 4.75
CA LYS A 173 -1.53 24.91 3.55
C LYS A 173 -2.55 23.85 3.22
N ILE A 174 -2.97 23.05 4.21
CA ILE A 174 -3.99 21.99 4.05
C ILE A 174 -5.28 22.60 3.50
N LYS A 175 -5.72 23.74 4.08
CA LYS A 175 -6.91 24.43 3.60
C LYS A 175 -6.76 24.96 2.18
N ALA A 176 -5.63 25.56 1.84
CA ALA A 176 -5.39 26.07 0.48
C ALA A 176 -5.42 24.95 -0.58
N ILE A 177 -4.87 23.77 -0.25
CA ILE A 177 -4.90 22.58 -1.14
C ILE A 177 -6.35 22.07 -1.27
N HIS A 178 -7.05 21.91 -0.16
CA HIS A 178 -8.45 21.48 -0.14
C HIS A 178 -9.31 22.39 -1.03
N ASP A 179 -9.25 23.69 -0.83
CA ASP A 179 -10.02 24.67 -1.57
C ASP A 179 -9.64 24.67 -3.07
N TYR A 180 -8.34 24.51 -3.38
CA TYR A 180 -7.89 24.43 -4.77
C TYR A 180 -8.47 23.21 -5.48
N ILE A 181 -8.37 22.03 -4.85
CA ILE A 181 -8.85 20.79 -5.49
C ILE A 181 -10.36 20.90 -5.72
N ILE A 182 -11.16 21.28 -4.74
CA ILE A 182 -12.62 21.38 -4.87
C ILE A 182 -13.01 22.41 -5.93
N ASN A 183 -12.42 23.62 -5.90
CA ASN A 183 -12.76 24.68 -6.87
C ASN A 183 -12.35 24.38 -8.31
N ASN A 184 -11.47 23.40 -8.55
CA ASN A 184 -11.00 23.01 -9.88
C ASN A 184 -11.47 21.63 -10.32
N THR A 185 -12.33 20.97 -9.54
CA THR A 185 -12.77 19.60 -9.79
C THR A 185 -14.30 19.53 -9.72
N LYS A 186 -14.89 18.65 -10.51
CA LYS A 186 -16.30 18.27 -10.38
C LYS A 186 -16.42 16.79 -10.14
N TYR A 187 -17.37 16.39 -9.30
CA TYR A 187 -17.63 14.96 -9.10
C TYR A 187 -18.04 14.30 -10.42
N ASP A 188 -17.44 13.16 -10.72
CA ASP A 188 -17.67 12.43 -11.97
C ASP A 188 -18.91 11.51 -11.84
N GLU A 189 -20.10 12.07 -12.09
CA GLU A 189 -21.36 11.34 -12.04
C GLU A 189 -21.48 10.27 -13.12
N GLU A 190 -20.82 10.44 -14.25
CA GLU A 190 -20.92 9.51 -15.38
C GLU A 190 -20.27 8.18 -15.07
N LYS A 191 -19.23 8.16 -14.22
CA LYS A 191 -18.50 6.96 -13.76
C LYS A 191 -18.22 5.95 -14.89
N GLU A 192 -18.00 6.46 -16.09
CA GLU A 192 -17.72 5.61 -17.25
C GLU A 192 -16.31 5.01 -17.08
N TYR A 193 -16.25 3.71 -17.00
CA TYR A 193 -14.98 2.99 -16.85
C TYR A 193 -14.89 1.84 -17.84
N THR A 194 -13.68 1.51 -18.23
CA THR A 194 -13.35 0.31 -18.98
C THR A 194 -12.52 -0.63 -18.11
N GLU A 195 -12.72 -1.93 -18.28
CA GLU A 195 -11.84 -2.94 -17.67
C GLU A 195 -10.78 -3.34 -18.71
N THR A 196 -9.51 -3.05 -18.39
CA THR A 196 -8.37 -3.49 -19.19
C THR A 196 -7.46 -4.33 -18.31
N ASN A 197 -7.27 -5.60 -18.65
CA ASN A 197 -6.46 -6.55 -17.88
C ASN A 197 -6.87 -6.68 -16.40
N GLY A 198 -8.16 -6.56 -16.08
CA GLY A 198 -8.66 -6.63 -14.71
C GLY A 198 -8.50 -5.35 -13.89
N ILE A 199 -7.94 -4.30 -14.48
CA ILE A 199 -7.82 -2.97 -13.87
C ILE A 199 -9.00 -2.13 -14.36
N LYS A 200 -9.72 -1.50 -13.39
CA LYS A 200 -10.77 -0.52 -13.72
C LYS A 200 -10.10 0.79 -14.13
N ASP A 201 -10.24 1.18 -15.39
CA ASP A 201 -9.77 2.47 -15.91
C ASP A 201 -10.98 3.36 -16.20
N TYR A 202 -11.12 4.43 -15.43
CA TYR A 202 -12.19 5.40 -15.60
C TYR A 202 -11.85 6.34 -16.77
N LYS A 203 -12.83 6.66 -17.61
CA LYS A 203 -12.69 7.54 -18.78
C LYS A 203 -11.89 8.82 -18.49
N ASN A 204 -12.20 9.47 -17.38
CA ASN A 204 -11.53 10.70 -16.96
C ASN A 204 -10.36 10.43 -16.00
N LYS A 205 -9.98 9.19 -15.78
CA LYS A 205 -9.05 8.80 -14.69
C LYS A 205 -9.47 9.38 -13.34
N SER A 206 -10.77 9.50 -13.12
CA SER A 206 -11.41 10.18 -11.99
C SER A 206 -11.17 9.48 -10.65
N ASN A 207 -10.72 8.21 -10.67
CA ASN A 207 -10.37 7.41 -9.50
C ASN A 207 -8.93 7.61 -8.98
N ILE A 208 -8.10 8.39 -9.69
CA ILE A 208 -6.71 8.70 -9.32
C ILE A 208 -6.46 10.22 -9.41
N ALA A 209 -5.36 10.70 -8.85
CA ALA A 209 -5.04 12.14 -8.81
C ALA A 209 -5.00 12.83 -10.18
N TYR A 210 -4.83 12.07 -11.27
CA TYR A 210 -4.85 12.61 -12.63
C TYR A 210 -6.21 13.22 -12.99
N GLY A 211 -7.29 12.59 -12.53
CA GLY A 211 -8.65 13.10 -12.76
C GLY A 211 -8.84 14.51 -12.24
N PRO A 212 -8.74 14.79 -10.96
CA PRO A 212 -8.95 16.12 -10.39
C PRO A 212 -7.89 17.14 -10.81
N LEU A 213 -6.62 16.75 -10.90
CA LEU A 213 -5.55 17.71 -11.13
C LEU A 213 -5.34 18.07 -12.60
N ILE A 214 -5.69 17.20 -13.54
CA ILE A 214 -5.49 17.40 -14.98
C ILE A 214 -6.82 17.52 -15.73
N ASN A 215 -7.78 16.63 -15.45
CA ASN A 215 -9.05 16.57 -16.21
C ASN A 215 -10.19 17.33 -15.52
N GLY A 216 -10.03 17.79 -14.28
CA GLY A 216 -11.07 18.48 -13.52
C GLY A 216 -12.27 17.59 -13.17
N LYS A 217 -12.09 16.27 -13.09
CA LYS A 217 -13.12 15.28 -12.75
C LYS A 217 -12.60 14.29 -11.73
N ALA A 218 -13.35 14.00 -10.67
CA ALA A 218 -12.96 13.03 -9.66
C ALA A 218 -14.13 12.24 -9.08
N ILE A 219 -13.82 11.04 -8.61
CA ILE A 219 -14.56 10.33 -7.57
C ILE A 219 -13.73 10.31 -6.29
N CYS A 220 -14.20 9.69 -5.21
CA CYS A 220 -13.54 9.70 -3.89
C CYS A 220 -12.03 9.36 -3.97
N GLY A 221 -11.63 8.33 -4.73
CA GLY A 221 -10.23 7.95 -4.91
C GLY A 221 -9.37 9.07 -5.50
N GLY A 222 -9.86 9.78 -6.51
CA GLY A 222 -9.15 10.89 -7.16
C GLY A 222 -8.95 12.08 -6.24
N TYR A 223 -9.99 12.52 -5.53
CA TYR A 223 -9.89 13.58 -4.51
C TYR A 223 -8.85 13.22 -3.45
N THR A 224 -8.97 12.00 -2.90
CA THR A 224 -8.11 11.51 -1.82
C THR A 224 -6.64 11.40 -2.25
N ASP A 225 -6.36 10.86 -3.43
CA ASP A 225 -5.00 10.73 -3.95
C ASP A 225 -4.39 12.11 -4.27
N ALA A 226 -5.15 13.03 -4.87
CA ALA A 226 -4.68 14.38 -5.18
C ALA A 226 -4.27 15.13 -3.90
N MET A 227 -5.13 15.10 -2.88
CA MET A 227 -4.84 15.69 -1.57
C MET A 227 -3.60 15.05 -0.95
N SER A 228 -3.53 13.72 -0.92
CA SER A 228 -2.45 12.97 -0.31
C SER A 228 -1.09 13.29 -0.94
N ILE A 229 -0.99 13.31 -2.26
CA ILE A 229 0.27 13.55 -2.99
C ILE A 229 0.78 14.97 -2.71
N ILE A 230 -0.08 15.99 -2.78
CA ILE A 230 0.34 17.38 -2.56
C ILE A 230 0.78 17.58 -1.10
N LEU A 231 0.10 16.97 -0.14
CA LEU A 231 0.48 17.01 1.27
C LEU A 231 1.85 16.38 1.52
N TYR A 232 2.13 15.20 0.96
CA TYR A 232 3.45 14.58 1.08
C TYR A 232 4.55 15.43 0.47
N ASP A 233 4.29 16.07 -0.67
CA ASP A 233 5.26 16.97 -1.31
C ASP A 233 5.54 18.24 -0.49
N LEU A 234 4.65 18.63 0.42
CA LEU A 234 4.83 19.69 1.40
C LEU A 234 5.37 19.20 2.75
N GLY A 235 5.70 17.92 2.89
CA GLY A 235 6.21 17.32 4.12
C GLY A 235 5.13 17.12 5.19
N ILE A 236 3.85 17.12 4.83
CA ILE A 236 2.73 16.90 5.75
C ILE A 236 2.33 15.43 5.70
N TYR A 237 2.56 14.71 6.81
CA TYR A 237 2.19 13.30 6.91
C TYR A 237 0.67 13.11 6.85
N ASN A 238 0.29 12.14 6.06
CA ASN A 238 -1.10 11.74 5.91
C ASN A 238 -1.19 10.25 5.54
N PHE A 239 -2.37 9.69 5.64
CA PHE A 239 -2.71 8.36 5.12
C PHE A 239 -4.18 8.35 4.71
N LYS A 240 -4.64 7.28 4.10
CA LYS A 240 -6.02 7.13 3.66
C LYS A 240 -6.77 6.17 4.58
N ILE A 241 -8.06 6.37 4.76
CA ILE A 241 -8.97 5.36 5.29
C ILE A 241 -9.90 4.96 4.16
N SER A 242 -10.15 3.67 4.01
CA SER A 242 -11.14 3.14 3.09
C SER A 242 -12.05 2.14 3.77
N ASN A 243 -13.26 2.05 3.29
CA ASN A 243 -14.19 0.96 3.51
C ASN A 243 -14.65 0.40 2.15
N ASP A 244 -15.69 -0.43 2.13
CA ASP A 244 -16.17 -1.10 0.91
C ASP A 244 -16.58 -0.13 -0.20
N ASN A 245 -16.99 1.10 0.13
CA ASN A 245 -17.62 2.02 -0.81
C ASN A 245 -16.96 3.40 -0.89
N HIS A 246 -16.09 3.75 0.04
CA HIS A 246 -15.57 5.10 0.16
C HIS A 246 -14.12 5.14 0.63
N VAL A 247 -13.43 6.27 0.34
CA VAL A 247 -12.05 6.54 0.76
C VAL A 247 -11.87 8.03 1.00
N TRP A 248 -11.13 8.38 2.08
CA TRP A 248 -10.82 9.77 2.47
C TRP A 248 -9.44 9.90 3.11
N ASN A 249 -9.02 11.12 3.38
CA ASN A 249 -7.72 11.41 3.96
C ASN A 249 -7.78 11.52 5.50
N VAL A 250 -6.69 11.10 6.13
CA VAL A 250 -6.36 11.41 7.52
C VAL A 250 -5.03 12.14 7.54
N ILE A 251 -5.00 13.32 8.14
CA ILE A 251 -3.89 14.26 8.04
C ILE A 251 -3.35 14.56 9.43
N ASN A 252 -2.02 14.55 9.57
CA ASN A 252 -1.37 14.96 10.81
C ASN A 252 -1.28 16.49 10.89
N VAL A 253 -1.97 17.06 11.87
CA VAL A 253 -1.95 18.51 12.17
C VAL A 253 -1.44 18.71 13.59
N ASN A 254 -0.20 19.15 13.73
CA ASN A 254 0.42 19.37 15.05
C ASN A 254 0.36 18.16 15.99
N GLY A 255 0.61 16.96 15.44
CA GLY A 255 0.60 15.69 16.17
C GLY A 255 -0.79 15.08 16.39
N LYS A 256 -1.85 15.69 15.88
CA LYS A 256 -3.20 15.13 15.88
C LYS A 256 -3.57 14.62 14.50
N TRP A 257 -4.14 13.44 14.44
CA TRP A 257 -4.63 12.84 13.22
C TRP A 257 -6.12 13.19 13.03
N LEU A 258 -6.43 13.91 11.95
CA LEU A 258 -7.76 14.45 11.67
C LEU A 258 -8.24 14.01 10.30
N ASN A 259 -9.50 13.62 10.21
CA ASN A 259 -10.15 13.22 8.98
C ASN A 259 -10.49 14.43 8.11
N THR A 260 -10.31 14.28 6.80
CA THR A 260 -10.71 15.29 5.81
C THR A 260 -11.26 14.57 4.58
N ASP A 261 -12.48 14.89 4.19
CA ASP A 261 -13.13 14.31 3.02
C ASP A 261 -13.54 15.38 2.02
N LEU A 262 -12.74 15.51 0.96
CA LEU A 262 -12.98 16.46 -0.11
C LEU A 262 -14.22 16.13 -0.94
N THR A 263 -14.54 14.84 -1.07
CA THR A 263 -15.71 14.37 -1.83
C THR A 263 -17.01 14.90 -1.21
N TRP A 264 -17.09 14.88 0.14
CA TRP A 264 -18.26 15.35 0.88
C TRP A 264 -18.23 16.86 1.14
N ASP A 265 -17.08 17.51 1.02
CA ASP A 265 -16.94 18.97 1.05
C ASP A 265 -17.17 19.62 -0.33
N ASP A 266 -17.35 18.81 -1.39
CA ASP A 266 -17.75 19.18 -2.77
C ASP A 266 -19.13 18.57 -3.11
N PRO A 267 -20.22 18.99 -2.46
CA PRO A 267 -21.51 18.35 -2.61
C PRO A 267 -22.15 18.67 -3.97
N LEU A 268 -22.73 17.64 -4.58
CA LEU A 268 -23.58 17.83 -5.77
C LEU A 268 -24.85 18.63 -5.36
N THR A 269 -25.06 19.76 -6.01
CA THR A 269 -26.26 20.58 -5.79
C THR A 269 -27.30 20.38 -6.89
N ASN A 270 -28.57 20.47 -6.53
CA ASN A 270 -29.68 20.39 -7.51
C ASN A 270 -29.63 21.55 -8.52
N THR A 271 -29.01 22.66 -8.17
CA THR A 271 -28.83 23.85 -9.01
C THR A 271 -27.61 23.79 -9.90
N LYS A 272 -26.75 22.75 -9.74
CA LYS A 272 -25.42 22.62 -10.38
C LYS A 272 -24.45 23.77 -10.05
N GLU A 273 -24.70 24.50 -8.99
CA GLU A 273 -23.77 25.49 -8.47
C GLU A 273 -22.60 24.78 -7.77
N ASP A 274 -21.39 25.26 -8.00
CA ASP A 274 -20.20 24.79 -7.31
C ASP A 274 -20.25 25.29 -5.86
N VAL A 275 -20.32 24.36 -4.91
CA VAL A 275 -20.39 24.67 -3.47
C VAL A 275 -19.22 24.02 -2.77
N LEU A 276 -18.38 24.84 -2.15
CA LEU A 276 -17.32 24.37 -1.29
C LEU A 276 -17.79 24.48 0.16
N THR A 277 -17.74 23.35 0.90
CA THR A 277 -18.02 23.32 2.33
C THR A 277 -16.79 22.93 3.14
N TYR A 278 -16.91 22.96 4.47
CA TYR A 278 -15.89 22.52 5.41
C TYR A 278 -16.51 21.60 6.48
N ALA A 279 -17.63 20.98 6.12
CA ALA A 279 -18.34 20.08 7.03
C ALA A 279 -17.48 18.88 7.41
N PHE A 280 -16.67 18.39 6.48
CA PHE A 280 -15.81 17.23 6.64
C PHE A 280 -14.30 17.57 6.68
N PHE A 281 -13.97 18.85 6.85
CA PHE A 281 -12.58 19.33 6.90
C PHE A 281 -12.00 19.24 8.31
N LEU A 282 -10.91 18.48 8.49
CA LEU A 282 -10.13 18.32 9.73
C LEU A 282 -10.98 17.91 10.96
N LYS A 283 -11.77 16.86 10.83
CA LYS A 283 -12.64 16.33 11.87
C LYS A 283 -11.97 15.24 12.70
N THR A 284 -12.27 15.19 13.99
CA THR A 284 -12.02 13.97 14.77
C THR A 284 -12.90 12.83 14.25
N THR A 285 -12.55 11.59 14.59
CA THR A 285 -13.38 10.42 14.16
C THR A 285 -14.80 10.50 14.72
N ASP A 286 -14.97 10.94 15.95
CA ASP A 286 -16.30 11.09 16.55
C ASP A 286 -17.12 12.18 15.85
N GLU A 287 -16.50 13.32 15.52
CA GLU A 287 -17.17 14.39 14.75
C GLU A 287 -17.57 13.90 13.36
N LEU A 288 -16.68 13.19 12.67
CA LEU A 288 -16.94 12.60 11.34
C LEU A 288 -18.13 11.64 11.39
N LEU A 289 -18.11 10.67 12.32
CA LEU A 289 -19.18 9.68 12.46
C LEU A 289 -20.52 10.27 12.91
N ASN A 290 -20.50 11.40 13.65
CA ASN A 290 -21.71 12.12 13.99
C ASN A 290 -22.31 12.89 12.80
N LEU A 291 -21.47 13.32 11.83
CA LEU A 291 -21.93 13.93 10.59
C LEU A 291 -22.51 12.91 9.63
N ASP A 292 -21.78 11.84 9.38
CA ASP A 292 -22.23 10.72 8.57
C ASP A 292 -21.53 9.41 8.98
N SER A 293 -22.29 8.49 9.56
CA SER A 293 -21.81 7.14 9.87
C SER A 293 -22.05 6.15 8.74
N SER A 294 -22.87 6.49 7.75
CA SER A 294 -23.29 5.56 6.70
C SER A 294 -22.15 5.22 5.73
N GLN A 295 -21.32 6.21 5.40
CA GLN A 295 -20.18 6.02 4.50
C GLN A 295 -18.82 6.14 5.19
N HIS A 296 -18.75 6.60 6.45
CA HIS A 296 -17.50 6.80 7.16
C HIS A 296 -17.22 5.77 8.27
N THR A 297 -18.06 4.73 8.41
CA THR A 297 -17.75 3.60 9.30
C THR A 297 -16.63 2.75 8.70
N PHE A 298 -15.62 2.42 9.50
CA PHE A 298 -14.44 1.66 9.10
C PHE A 298 -13.95 0.74 10.23
N ASP A 299 -13.13 -0.26 9.88
CA ASP A 299 -12.49 -1.13 10.89
C ASP A 299 -11.31 -0.40 11.54
N LYS A 300 -11.53 0.04 12.78
CA LYS A 300 -10.55 0.78 13.59
C LYS A 300 -9.27 0.00 13.88
N SER A 301 -9.28 -1.34 13.75
CA SER A 301 -8.09 -2.16 13.98
C SER A 301 -6.99 -1.91 12.95
N PHE A 302 -7.36 -1.51 11.74
CA PHE A 302 -6.43 -1.12 10.68
C PHE A 302 -5.92 0.31 10.82
N TYR A 303 -6.61 1.19 11.56
CA TYR A 303 -6.33 2.61 11.65
C TYR A 303 -6.26 3.13 13.11
N PRO A 304 -5.37 2.58 13.95
CA PRO A 304 -5.34 2.86 15.39
C PRO A 304 -4.94 4.30 15.75
N LEU A 305 -4.43 5.10 14.80
CA LEU A 305 -4.06 6.50 15.01
C LEU A 305 -5.25 7.46 15.12
N VAL A 306 -6.45 7.05 14.72
CA VAL A 306 -7.68 7.87 14.72
C VAL A 306 -8.75 7.34 15.68
N ASN A 307 -8.36 6.52 16.63
CA ASN A 307 -9.23 5.97 17.67
C ASN A 307 -9.39 6.95 18.83
#